data_f13877afcc5f5c348f5d24d227670481
#
_entry.id   f13877afcc5f5c348f5d24d227670481
#
_cell.length_a   1.000
_cell.length_b   1.000
_cell.length_c   1.000
_cell.angle_alpha   90.00
_cell.angle_beta   90.00
_cell.angle_gamma   90.00
#
_symmetry.space_group_name_H-M   'P 1'
#
loop_
_entity.id
_entity.type
_entity.pdbx_description
1 polymer ?
#
loop_
_entity_poly.entity_id
_entity_poly.type
_entity_poly.pdbx_seq_one_letter_code
_entity_poly.pdbx_strand_id
1 'polypeptide(L)'
;NSNDVVDGSNIVVNITPAPQLEVTKTAVVTDNGDGQTGAADIITYTITVQNKGNVLLTGVSFVDTFTDGNGGVIAFTNSPTFVSSSAGSAQGSLTINETATYTASYTIAQLVANTGNVNNSVVFTASSPGQSNNVSDTSDDGIDNDGNVTDDVTVVTTTSDSSMEVTKVANVTDNNSNSKNDN
;
A
#
# COMPACT_ATOMS: atom_id res chain seq x y z
N ASN A 1 53.83 44.00 -20.02
CA ASN A 1 54.06 42.83 -19.20
C ASN A 1 52.84 42.59 -18.32
N SER A 2 51.91 41.82 -18.85
CA SER A 2 50.78 41.33 -18.10
C SER A 2 51.26 40.12 -17.28
N ASN A 3 51.49 40.27 -15.97
CA ASN A 3 51.54 39.18 -15.02
C ASN A 3 50.09 38.85 -14.69
N ASP A 4 49.46 38.07 -15.52
CA ASP A 4 48.23 37.41 -15.20
C ASP A 4 48.62 36.24 -14.27
N VAL A 5 48.58 36.49 -12.95
CA VAL A 5 48.66 35.45 -11.96
C VAL A 5 47.32 34.75 -11.97
N VAL A 6 47.23 33.67 -12.73
CA VAL A 6 46.08 32.73 -12.61
C VAL A 6 46.20 32.14 -11.22
N ASP A 7 45.49 32.75 -10.26
CA ASP A 7 45.32 32.17 -8.94
C ASP A 7 44.49 30.89 -9.12
N GLY A 8 45.17 29.76 -9.13
CA GLY A 8 44.60 28.43 -9.19
C GLY A 8 43.97 28.00 -7.88
N SER A 9 43.26 28.92 -7.19
CA SER A 9 42.52 28.55 -5.98
C SER A 9 41.34 27.63 -6.36
N ASN A 10 41.48 26.36 -6.02
CA ASN A 10 40.37 25.41 -6.08
C ASN A 10 39.24 25.88 -5.17
N ILE A 11 38.09 26.24 -5.74
CA ILE A 11 36.88 26.45 -4.97
C ILE A 11 36.41 25.07 -4.52
N VAL A 12 36.60 24.74 -3.25
CA VAL A 12 36.04 23.53 -2.65
C VAL A 12 34.63 23.85 -2.18
N VAL A 13 33.63 23.31 -2.87
CA VAL A 13 32.25 23.35 -2.42
C VAL A 13 31.99 22.09 -1.57
N ASN A 14 31.88 22.27 -0.26
CA ASN A 14 31.46 21.18 0.62
C ASN A 14 29.96 20.99 0.55
N ILE A 15 29.53 19.86 -0.01
CA ILE A 15 28.11 19.46 -0.01
C ILE A 15 27.90 18.57 1.22
N THR A 16 27.05 19.03 2.14
CA THR A 16 26.65 18.20 3.29
C THR A 16 25.61 17.18 2.82
N PRO A 17 25.86 15.88 3.00
CA PRO A 17 24.84 14.86 2.70
C PRO A 17 23.57 15.07 3.54
N ALA A 18 22.44 15.12 2.88
CA ALA A 18 21.10 15.21 3.47
C ALA A 18 20.22 14.13 2.85
N PRO A 19 20.37 12.87 3.26
CA PRO A 19 19.56 11.78 2.76
C PRO A 19 18.13 11.89 3.29
N GLN A 20 17.12 11.66 2.44
CA GLN A 20 15.71 11.70 2.79
C GLN A 20 14.90 10.79 1.87
N LEU A 21 13.97 10.05 2.45
CA LEU A 21 12.89 9.34 1.74
C LEU A 21 11.56 10.05 1.94
N GLU A 22 10.67 9.88 1.00
CA GLU A 22 9.24 10.17 1.11
C GLU A 22 8.47 8.98 0.51
N VAL A 23 7.54 8.44 1.30
CA VAL A 23 6.75 7.26 0.94
C VAL A 23 5.27 7.60 0.94
N THR A 24 4.59 7.31 -0.17
CA THR A 24 3.13 7.44 -0.27
C THR A 24 2.52 6.10 -0.64
N LYS A 25 1.39 5.76 -0.02
CA LYS A 25 0.66 4.53 -0.28
C LYS A 25 -0.82 4.83 -0.48
N THR A 26 -1.32 4.59 -1.68
CA THR A 26 -2.73 4.79 -2.02
C THR A 26 -3.42 3.47 -2.26
N ALA A 27 -4.75 3.43 -2.11
CA ALA A 27 -5.59 2.27 -2.36
C ALA A 27 -6.72 2.59 -3.33
N VAL A 28 -6.99 1.66 -4.23
CA VAL A 28 -8.16 1.69 -5.12
C VAL A 28 -8.91 0.36 -4.97
N VAL A 29 -10.22 0.44 -4.75
CA VAL A 29 -11.09 -0.74 -4.68
C VAL A 29 -11.73 -0.98 -6.05
N THR A 30 -11.65 -2.23 -6.51
CA THR A 30 -12.42 -2.72 -7.65
C THR A 30 -13.58 -3.55 -7.10
N ASP A 31 -14.78 -3.02 -7.24
CA ASP A 31 -16.05 -3.64 -6.83
C ASP A 31 -16.34 -4.88 -7.69
N ASN A 32 -16.79 -5.95 -7.07
CA ASN A 32 -17.20 -7.20 -7.71
C ASN A 32 -18.54 -7.09 -8.49
N GLY A 33 -19.23 -5.95 -8.39
CA GLY A 33 -20.46 -5.63 -9.09
C GLY A 33 -21.70 -5.55 -8.20
N ASP A 34 -21.54 -5.58 -6.87
CA ASP A 34 -22.64 -5.46 -5.91
C ASP A 34 -22.87 -4.02 -5.42
N GLY A 35 -21.97 -3.08 -5.74
CA GLY A 35 -22.07 -1.66 -5.39
C GLY A 35 -21.70 -1.34 -3.94
N GLN A 36 -21.09 -2.29 -3.23
CA GLN A 36 -20.60 -2.15 -1.86
C GLN A 36 -19.12 -2.46 -1.80
N THR A 37 -18.37 -1.78 -0.93
CA THR A 37 -17.00 -2.21 -0.66
C THR A 37 -17.02 -3.33 0.37
N GLY A 38 -16.82 -4.57 -0.07
CA GLY A 38 -17.05 -5.74 0.78
C GLY A 38 -16.27 -6.98 0.37
N ALA A 39 -16.81 -8.13 0.74
CA ALA A 39 -16.21 -9.41 0.42
C ALA A 39 -16.10 -9.66 -1.09
N ALA A 40 -15.01 -10.27 -1.53
CA ALA A 40 -14.65 -10.56 -2.90
C ALA A 40 -14.21 -9.35 -3.75
N ASP A 41 -14.29 -8.11 -3.24
CA ASP A 41 -13.67 -6.95 -3.88
C ASP A 41 -12.16 -7.03 -3.83
N ILE A 42 -11.53 -6.32 -4.75
CA ILE A 42 -10.07 -6.28 -4.83
C ILE A 42 -9.58 -4.88 -4.47
N ILE A 43 -8.77 -4.80 -3.41
CA ILE A 43 -8.00 -3.61 -3.10
C ILE A 43 -6.67 -3.71 -3.86
N THR A 44 -6.36 -2.69 -4.66
CA THR A 44 -5.06 -2.52 -5.30
C THR A 44 -4.33 -1.36 -4.62
N TYR A 45 -3.18 -1.66 -4.03
CA TYR A 45 -2.29 -0.65 -3.45
C TYR A 45 -1.23 -0.23 -4.46
N THR A 46 -1.00 1.08 -4.54
CA THR A 46 0.14 1.66 -5.21
C THR A 46 1.02 2.33 -4.17
N ILE A 47 2.28 1.94 -4.12
CA ILE A 47 3.26 2.48 -3.18
C ILE A 47 4.33 3.20 -3.99
N THR A 48 4.59 4.45 -3.66
CA THR A 48 5.71 5.20 -4.23
C THR A 48 6.72 5.52 -3.14
N VAL A 49 7.99 5.38 -3.46
CA VAL A 49 9.10 5.78 -2.58
C VAL A 49 10.03 6.69 -3.38
N GLN A 50 10.22 7.91 -2.90
CA GLN A 50 11.01 8.94 -3.55
C GLN A 50 12.25 9.29 -2.73
N ASN A 51 13.39 9.43 -3.41
CA ASN A 51 14.57 10.04 -2.83
C ASN A 51 14.45 11.58 -2.89
N LYS A 52 14.09 12.20 -1.76
CA LYS A 52 13.99 13.66 -1.61
C LYS A 52 15.32 14.29 -1.17
N GLY A 53 16.30 13.46 -0.87
CA GLY A 53 17.63 13.89 -0.43
C GLY A 53 18.52 14.32 -1.59
N ASN A 54 19.77 14.66 -1.24
CA ASN A 54 20.80 15.11 -2.16
C ASN A 54 21.91 14.08 -2.41
N VAL A 55 21.69 12.82 -2.04
CA VAL A 55 22.64 11.72 -2.22
C VAL A 55 21.93 10.48 -2.78
N LEU A 56 22.71 9.61 -3.45
CA LEU A 56 22.24 8.30 -3.87
C LEU A 56 21.79 7.47 -2.65
N LEU A 57 20.66 6.81 -2.76
CA LEU A 57 20.19 5.82 -1.78
C LEU A 57 20.31 4.41 -2.34
N THR A 58 20.76 3.48 -1.50
CA THR A 58 20.95 2.05 -1.83
C THR A 58 20.38 1.16 -0.75
N GLY A 59 20.23 -0.14 -1.04
CA GLY A 59 19.66 -1.08 -0.07
C GLY A 59 18.21 -0.73 0.32
N VAL A 60 17.46 -0.09 -0.59
CA VAL A 60 16.05 0.27 -0.37
C VAL A 60 15.26 -1.00 -0.14
N SER A 61 14.68 -1.12 1.04
CA SER A 61 13.89 -2.26 1.49
C SER A 61 12.69 -1.78 2.31
N PHE A 62 11.72 -2.65 2.54
CA PHE A 62 10.52 -2.27 3.28
C PHE A 62 10.01 -3.37 4.21
N VAL A 63 9.23 -2.93 5.20
CA VAL A 63 8.39 -3.76 6.06
C VAL A 63 6.97 -3.23 5.96
N ASP A 64 6.02 -4.11 5.61
CA ASP A 64 4.61 -3.76 5.47
C ASP A 64 3.82 -4.25 6.70
N THR A 65 2.90 -3.42 7.19
CA THR A 65 1.96 -3.76 8.26
C THR A 65 0.56 -3.76 7.68
N PHE A 66 -0.07 -4.93 7.60
CA PHE A 66 -1.36 -5.14 6.98
C PHE A 66 -2.32 -5.83 7.94
N THR A 67 -3.40 -5.14 8.32
CA THR A 67 -4.32 -5.59 9.35
C THR A 67 -5.79 -5.37 8.97
N ASP A 68 -6.67 -6.15 9.58
CA ASP A 68 -8.11 -5.90 9.58
C ASP A 68 -8.50 -4.80 10.59
N GLY A 69 -9.77 -4.43 10.65
CA GLY A 69 -10.28 -3.39 11.54
C GLY A 69 -10.18 -3.70 13.04
N ASN A 70 -9.93 -4.94 13.41
CA ASN A 70 -9.70 -5.38 14.79
C ASN A 70 -8.20 -5.48 15.14
N GLY A 71 -7.30 -5.14 14.18
CA GLY A 71 -5.86 -5.24 14.35
C GLY A 71 -5.30 -6.65 14.10
N GLY A 72 -6.12 -7.57 13.59
CA GLY A 72 -5.68 -8.90 13.17
C GLY A 72 -4.81 -8.81 11.92
N VAL A 73 -3.61 -9.42 11.95
CA VAL A 73 -2.71 -9.44 10.79
C VAL A 73 -3.33 -10.26 9.65
N ILE A 74 -3.37 -9.70 8.46
CA ILE A 74 -3.85 -10.34 7.24
C ILE A 74 -2.73 -10.41 6.19
N ALA A 75 -2.88 -11.30 5.22
CA ALA A 75 -1.88 -11.49 4.17
C ALA A 75 -2.41 -10.98 2.82
N PHE A 76 -1.56 -10.36 2.04
CA PHE A 76 -1.89 -9.97 0.66
C PHE A 76 -2.25 -11.17 -0.20
N THR A 77 -3.13 -10.97 -1.17
CA THR A 77 -3.32 -11.90 -2.30
C THR A 77 -2.07 -11.88 -3.20
N ASN A 78 -1.57 -10.67 -3.50
CA ASN A 78 -0.29 -10.47 -4.15
C ASN A 78 0.53 -9.46 -3.34
N SER A 79 1.63 -9.91 -2.75
CA SER A 79 2.54 -9.09 -1.94
C SER A 79 3.15 -7.94 -2.74
N PRO A 80 3.61 -6.87 -2.09
CA PRO A 80 4.23 -5.74 -2.78
C PRO A 80 5.39 -6.16 -3.68
N THR A 81 5.31 -5.79 -4.96
CA THR A 81 6.32 -6.05 -5.98
C THR A 81 6.74 -4.77 -6.67
N PHE A 82 8.05 -4.66 -6.99
CA PHE A 82 8.59 -3.54 -7.75
C PHE A 82 8.04 -3.54 -9.18
N VAL A 83 7.59 -2.37 -9.63
CA VAL A 83 7.06 -2.17 -11.00
C VAL A 83 8.05 -1.42 -11.87
N SER A 84 8.50 -0.26 -11.40
CA SER A 84 9.37 0.64 -12.16
C SER A 84 10.03 1.68 -11.27
N SER A 85 11.01 2.37 -11.84
CA SER A 85 11.54 3.61 -11.27
C SER A 85 11.61 4.72 -12.34
N SER A 86 11.45 5.97 -11.94
CA SER A 86 11.32 7.11 -12.83
C SER A 86 12.60 7.43 -13.61
N ALA A 87 13.77 7.07 -13.08
CA ALA A 87 15.07 7.23 -13.73
C ALA A 87 15.69 5.91 -14.23
N GLY A 88 14.96 4.79 -14.07
CA GLY A 88 15.38 3.47 -14.57
C GLY A 88 16.35 2.73 -13.66
N SER A 89 16.52 3.14 -12.41
CA SER A 89 17.31 2.37 -11.44
C SER A 89 16.68 1.00 -11.17
N ALA A 90 17.53 0.02 -10.94
CA ALA A 90 17.07 -1.29 -10.47
C ALA A 90 16.47 -1.20 -9.08
N GLN A 91 15.59 -2.15 -8.75
CA GLN A 91 15.05 -2.29 -7.40
C GLN A 91 16.16 -2.24 -6.34
N GLY A 92 15.94 -1.46 -5.29
CA GLY A 92 16.89 -1.31 -4.18
C GLY A 92 17.86 -0.14 -4.33
N SER A 93 17.72 0.69 -5.39
CA SER A 93 18.52 1.91 -5.59
C SER A 93 17.64 3.06 -6.03
N LEU A 94 17.91 4.28 -5.52
CA LEU A 94 17.22 5.51 -5.90
C LEU A 94 18.25 6.63 -6.07
N THR A 95 18.37 7.15 -7.30
CA THR A 95 19.12 8.37 -7.55
C THR A 95 18.37 9.59 -6.99
N ILE A 96 19.00 10.75 -6.98
CA ILE A 96 18.40 11.99 -6.47
C ILE A 96 17.12 12.33 -7.24
N ASN A 97 16.04 12.64 -6.54
CA ASN A 97 14.68 12.90 -7.05
C ASN A 97 14.01 11.72 -7.77
N GLU A 98 14.60 10.54 -7.76
CA GLU A 98 13.99 9.35 -8.35
C GLU A 98 12.89 8.80 -7.46
N THR A 99 11.82 8.30 -8.12
CA THR A 99 10.69 7.63 -7.49
C THR A 99 10.62 6.19 -7.99
N ALA A 100 10.62 5.22 -7.09
CA ALA A 100 10.26 3.83 -7.39
C ALA A 100 8.79 3.58 -7.07
N THR A 101 8.16 2.72 -7.87
CA THR A 101 6.75 2.32 -7.73
C THR A 101 6.65 0.83 -7.48
N TYR A 102 5.83 0.47 -6.49
CA TYR A 102 5.47 -0.91 -6.14
C TYR A 102 3.95 -1.06 -6.19
N THR A 103 3.47 -2.27 -6.44
CA THR A 103 2.05 -2.61 -6.36
C THR A 103 1.83 -3.85 -5.51
N ALA A 104 0.68 -3.88 -4.82
CA ALA A 104 0.19 -5.04 -4.08
C ALA A 104 -1.31 -5.16 -4.28
N SER A 105 -1.89 -6.33 -4.03
CA SER A 105 -3.35 -6.48 -4.05
C SER A 105 -3.85 -7.43 -2.97
N TYR A 106 -5.09 -7.20 -2.58
CA TYR A 106 -5.80 -8.02 -1.61
C TYR A 106 -7.24 -8.22 -2.05
N THR A 107 -7.68 -9.48 -2.12
CA THR A 107 -9.10 -9.81 -2.28
C THR A 107 -9.73 -9.89 -0.90
N ILE A 108 -10.72 -9.04 -0.63
CA ILE A 108 -11.32 -8.90 0.69
C ILE A 108 -12.04 -10.19 1.07
N ALA A 109 -11.59 -10.81 2.16
CA ALA A 109 -12.28 -11.96 2.74
C ALA A 109 -13.50 -11.52 3.56
N GLN A 110 -14.57 -12.32 3.59
CA GLN A 110 -15.80 -12.00 4.34
C GLN A 110 -15.52 -11.70 5.81
N LEU A 111 -14.64 -12.46 6.48
CA LEU A 111 -14.30 -12.22 7.87
C LEU A 111 -13.64 -10.86 8.08
N VAL A 112 -12.84 -10.40 7.11
CA VAL A 112 -12.19 -9.10 7.15
C VAL A 112 -13.20 -7.98 6.85
N ALA A 113 -14.09 -8.15 5.86
CA ALA A 113 -15.17 -7.21 5.58
C ALA A 113 -16.03 -6.94 6.82
N ASN A 114 -16.28 -7.96 7.62
CA ASN A 114 -17.07 -7.86 8.86
C ASN A 114 -16.39 -7.03 9.97
N THR A 115 -15.10 -6.69 9.84
CA THR A 115 -14.39 -5.85 10.82
C THR A 115 -14.51 -4.36 10.56
N GLY A 116 -15.11 -3.97 9.42
CA GLY A 116 -15.43 -2.60 9.05
C GLY A 116 -14.35 -1.83 8.30
N ASN A 117 -13.11 -2.30 8.31
CA ASN A 117 -12.03 -1.70 7.52
C ASN A 117 -10.84 -2.64 7.34
N VAL A 118 -9.96 -2.23 6.42
CA VAL A 118 -8.63 -2.80 6.19
C VAL A 118 -7.62 -1.67 6.32
N ASN A 119 -6.58 -1.87 7.11
CA ASN A 119 -5.55 -0.89 7.39
C ASN A 119 -4.21 -1.36 6.85
N ASN A 120 -3.49 -0.49 6.15
CA ASN A 120 -2.19 -0.83 5.62
C ASN A 120 -1.22 0.36 5.69
N SER A 121 -0.03 0.14 6.26
CA SER A 121 1.08 1.06 6.20
C SER A 121 2.37 0.32 5.84
N VAL A 122 3.36 1.03 5.31
CA VAL A 122 4.65 0.47 4.95
C VAL A 122 5.77 1.39 5.40
N VAL A 123 6.82 0.83 5.98
CA VAL A 123 8.05 1.56 6.31
C VAL A 123 9.13 1.17 5.31
N PHE A 124 9.67 2.15 4.60
CA PHE A 124 10.87 1.99 3.77
C PHE A 124 12.11 2.40 4.54
N THR A 125 13.19 1.69 4.29
CA THR A 125 14.52 1.97 4.84
C THR A 125 15.55 1.93 3.74
N ALA A 126 16.52 2.82 3.78
CA ALA A 126 17.62 2.89 2.82
C ALA A 126 18.94 3.28 3.49
N SER A 127 20.02 3.11 2.74
CA SER A 127 21.38 3.48 3.13
C SER A 127 21.88 4.64 2.27
N SER A 128 22.52 5.63 2.89
CA SER A 128 23.25 6.69 2.20
C SER A 128 24.76 6.39 2.12
N PRO A 129 25.54 7.08 1.29
CA PRO A 129 26.98 6.83 1.15
C PRO A 129 27.72 6.82 2.50
N GLY A 130 28.36 5.69 2.80
CA GLY A 130 29.12 5.49 4.05
C GLY A 130 28.29 5.20 5.30
N GLN A 131 26.98 5.07 5.18
CA GLN A 131 26.04 4.76 6.27
C GLN A 131 25.12 3.62 5.87
N SER A 132 24.69 2.81 6.83
CA SER A 132 23.76 1.69 6.58
C SER A 132 22.44 1.94 7.28
N ASN A 133 21.30 1.75 6.56
CA ASN A 133 19.95 1.83 7.08
C ASN A 133 19.68 3.11 7.91
N ASN A 134 20.25 4.22 7.47
CA ASN A 134 20.22 5.49 8.21
C ASN A 134 19.10 6.44 7.75
N VAL A 135 18.28 6.01 6.78
CA VAL A 135 17.15 6.76 6.23
C VAL A 135 15.94 5.87 6.27
N SER A 136 14.85 6.36 6.81
CA SER A 136 13.57 5.64 6.79
C SER A 136 12.42 6.62 6.71
N ASP A 137 11.30 6.14 6.20
CA ASP A 137 10.05 6.86 6.12
C ASP A 137 8.88 5.88 6.18
N THR A 138 7.77 6.31 6.81
CA THR A 138 6.52 5.57 6.87
C THR A 138 5.57 6.12 5.81
N SER A 139 4.77 5.28 5.21
CA SER A 139 3.84 5.74 4.17
C SER A 139 2.78 6.68 4.70
N ASP A 140 2.55 7.73 3.93
CA ASP A 140 1.38 8.61 3.97
C ASP A 140 0.31 8.09 3.01
N ASP A 141 -0.99 8.30 3.28
CA ASP A 141 -2.07 7.83 2.41
C ASP A 141 -2.34 8.74 1.21
N GLY A 142 -1.68 9.91 1.15
CA GLY A 142 -1.82 10.91 0.10
C GLY A 142 -3.05 11.80 0.24
N ILE A 143 -3.67 11.88 1.43
CA ILE A 143 -4.88 12.64 1.70
C ILE A 143 -4.64 13.69 2.78
N ASP A 144 -4.02 14.81 2.45
CA ASP A 144 -3.66 15.88 3.40
C ASP A 144 -4.85 16.64 4.03
N ASN A 145 -6.06 16.47 3.51
CA ASN A 145 -7.23 17.24 3.94
C ASN A 145 -8.06 16.55 5.04
N ASP A 146 -7.68 15.40 5.51
CA ASP A 146 -8.30 14.68 6.62
C ASP A 146 -7.78 15.10 8.00
N GLY A 147 -6.73 15.92 8.03
CA GLY A 147 -6.14 16.49 9.25
C GLY A 147 -4.79 15.90 9.62
N ASN A 148 -4.29 14.91 8.87
CA ASN A 148 -2.93 14.42 8.89
C ASN A 148 -2.26 14.69 7.53
N VAL A 149 -0.99 15.03 7.52
CA VAL A 149 -0.23 15.39 6.31
C VAL A 149 1.05 14.55 6.19
N THR A 150 1.26 13.62 7.11
CA THR A 150 2.46 12.76 7.14
C THR A 150 2.18 11.46 7.88
N ASP A 151 2.74 10.37 7.38
CA ASP A 151 2.88 9.09 8.08
C ASP A 151 1.58 8.44 8.54
N ASP A 152 0.49 8.58 7.80
CA ASP A 152 -0.74 7.95 8.19
C ASP A 152 -1.07 6.66 7.43
N VAL A 153 -2.00 5.91 8.04
CA VAL A 153 -2.39 4.59 7.58
C VAL A 153 -3.37 4.70 6.42
N THR A 154 -3.09 4.03 5.32
CA THR A 154 -4.05 3.87 4.23
C THR A 154 -5.20 2.98 4.68
N VAL A 155 -6.40 3.56 4.82
CA VAL A 155 -7.61 2.88 5.31
C VAL A 155 -8.59 2.64 4.17
N VAL A 156 -9.06 1.40 4.03
CA VAL A 156 -10.19 1.05 3.18
C VAL A 156 -11.35 0.63 4.06
N THR A 157 -12.41 1.45 4.10
CA THR A 157 -13.64 1.13 4.84
C THR A 157 -14.39 0.03 4.09
N THR A 158 -14.84 -0.99 4.83
CA THR A 158 -15.61 -2.11 4.30
C THR A 158 -17.01 -2.16 4.93
N THR A 159 -17.95 -2.71 4.17
CA THR A 159 -19.30 -3.00 4.64
C THR A 159 -19.46 -4.51 4.83
N SER A 160 -20.12 -4.91 5.92
CA SER A 160 -20.51 -6.30 6.12
C SER A 160 -21.83 -6.56 5.41
N ASP A 161 -21.81 -7.40 4.39
CA ASP A 161 -23.01 -7.85 3.73
C ASP A 161 -23.49 -9.15 4.39
N SER A 162 -24.46 -9.02 5.30
CA SER A 162 -25.04 -10.17 6.01
C SER A 162 -26.41 -10.48 5.36
N SER A 163 -26.44 -11.41 4.44
CA SER A 163 -27.69 -11.91 3.86
C SER A 163 -27.97 -13.34 4.32
N MET A 164 -29.22 -13.62 4.67
CA MET A 164 -29.69 -14.97 4.98
C MET A 164 -30.84 -15.32 4.04
N GLU A 165 -30.66 -16.35 3.23
CA GLU A 165 -31.74 -16.95 2.47
C GLU A 165 -32.21 -18.24 3.16
N VAL A 166 -33.50 -18.30 3.48
CA VAL A 166 -34.12 -19.49 4.06
C VAL A 166 -35.14 -20.07 3.07
N THR A 167 -34.84 -21.25 2.56
CA THR A 167 -35.75 -21.99 1.71
C THR A 167 -36.40 -23.11 2.51
N LYS A 168 -37.74 -23.12 2.57
CA LYS A 168 -38.53 -24.20 3.16
C LYS A 168 -39.29 -24.93 2.08
N VAL A 169 -39.02 -26.20 1.90
CA VAL A 169 -39.77 -27.08 0.99
C VAL A 169 -40.67 -27.99 1.82
N ALA A 170 -41.95 -28.02 1.48
CA ALA A 170 -42.92 -28.98 2.06
C ALA A 170 -43.29 -30.01 1.00
N ASN A 171 -43.13 -31.27 1.31
CA ASN A 171 -43.68 -32.38 0.52
C ASN A 171 -44.94 -32.89 1.23
N VAL A 172 -46.03 -32.93 0.50
CA VAL A 172 -47.25 -33.58 0.94
C VAL A 172 -47.30 -34.98 0.34
N THR A 173 -47.41 -35.99 1.18
CA THR A 173 -47.55 -37.37 0.75
C THR A 173 -49.03 -37.73 0.82
N ASP A 174 -49.60 -38.13 -0.31
CA ASP A 174 -50.94 -38.74 -0.34
C ASP A 174 -50.82 -40.19 0.16
N ASN A 175 -51.19 -40.41 1.44
CA ASN A 175 -51.05 -41.70 2.10
C ASN A 175 -52.23 -42.67 1.78
N ASN A 176 -53.29 -42.19 1.16
CA ASN A 176 -54.49 -43.03 0.86
C ASN A 176 -54.81 -43.12 -0.63
N SER A 177 -53.89 -42.57 -1.49
CA SER A 177 -54.00 -42.62 -2.94
C SER A 177 -55.31 -42.05 -3.51
N ASN A 178 -55.93 -41.06 -2.84
CA ASN A 178 -57.17 -40.42 -3.28
C ASN A 178 -56.93 -39.15 -4.12
N SER A 179 -55.69 -38.82 -4.46
CA SER A 179 -55.23 -37.62 -5.18
C SER A 179 -55.60 -36.29 -4.50
N LYS A 180 -55.78 -36.29 -3.18
CA LYS A 180 -55.99 -35.11 -2.35
C LYS A 180 -54.88 -34.98 -1.33
N ASN A 181 -54.49 -33.74 -1.05
CA ASN A 181 -53.54 -33.46 -0.02
C ASN A 181 -54.19 -33.69 1.36
N ASP A 182 -53.70 -34.70 2.09
CA ASP A 182 -54.17 -35.00 3.44
C ASP A 182 -53.51 -34.09 4.44
N ASN A 183 -54.26 -33.47 5.35
CA ASN A 183 -53.78 -32.64 6.45
C ASN A 183 -53.26 -33.52 7.62
#